data_f0ea3bba20d4d5985574e3469327f3c2
#
_entry.id   f0ea3bba20d4d5985574e3469327f3c2
#
_cell.length_a   1.000
_cell.length_b   1.000
_cell.length_c   1.000
_cell.angle_alpha   90.00
_cell.angle_beta   90.00
_cell.angle_gamma   90.00
#
_symmetry.space_group_name_H-M   'P 1'
#
loop_
_entity.id
_entity.type
_entity.pdbx_description
1 polymer ?
#
loop_
_entity_poly.entity_id
_entity_poly.type
_entity_poly.pdbx_seq_one_letter_code
_entity_poly.pdbx_strand_id
1 'polypeptide(L)'
;MKVGILAVQGDFEAHGAMLARIGVEYVFVRTPSDMDGVDAVILPGGESTTQWKFLVEEGLDKTLLAHAACGGAIFGTCAGAILLARDVRNPSQPSLGLADIVVIRNGYGRQLASEVRHEATSVSPEPIEMVFIRAPIIERAGPAVEILATSGANPVLMRQGRILIATFHPELTGDSFIHEYFLRLAGEGIIAPAKKDLVSALTGSGKGLWSAEHGDEDVRRLRER
;
A
#
# COMPACT_ATOMS: atom_id res chain seq x y z
N MET A 1 -2.18 -18.50 2.03
CA MET A 1 -1.93 -17.04 1.92
C MET A 1 -2.52 -16.37 3.14
N LYS A 2 -1.71 -15.60 3.85
CA LYS A 2 -2.11 -14.82 5.03
C LYS A 2 -2.05 -13.33 4.67
N VAL A 3 -3.14 -12.60 4.87
CA VAL A 3 -3.25 -11.18 4.55
C VAL A 3 -3.12 -10.34 5.80
N GLY A 4 -2.19 -9.37 5.81
CA GLY A 4 -2.11 -8.34 6.84
C GLY A 4 -3.05 -7.18 6.51
N ILE A 5 -3.82 -6.71 7.47
CA ILE A 5 -4.64 -5.50 7.33
C ILE A 5 -4.09 -4.46 8.32
N LEU A 6 -3.63 -3.31 7.80
CA LEU A 6 -3.17 -2.22 8.66
C LEU A 6 -4.31 -1.76 9.59
N ALA A 7 -4.16 -1.94 10.90
CA ALA A 7 -5.22 -1.74 11.89
C ALA A 7 -4.88 -0.64 12.91
N VAL A 8 -4.28 0.45 12.44
CA VAL A 8 -3.93 1.62 13.27
C VAL A 8 -5.06 2.66 13.30
N GLN A 9 -5.87 2.74 12.23
CA GLN A 9 -7.04 3.62 12.13
C GLN A 9 -7.79 3.33 10.82
N GLY A 10 -9.14 3.50 10.80
CA GLY A 10 -9.98 3.41 9.60
C GLY A 10 -10.76 2.09 9.49
N ASP A 11 -11.16 1.72 8.28
CA ASP A 11 -12.14 0.67 8.01
C ASP A 11 -11.54 -0.75 7.94
N PHE A 12 -10.52 -1.03 8.77
CA PHE A 12 -9.80 -2.31 8.76
C PHE A 12 -10.70 -3.51 9.11
N GLU A 13 -11.69 -3.33 9.98
CA GLU A 13 -12.63 -4.39 10.36
C GLU A 13 -13.52 -4.80 9.19
N ALA A 14 -13.93 -3.86 8.33
CA ALA A 14 -14.71 -4.15 7.14
C ALA A 14 -13.92 -5.00 6.13
N HIS A 15 -12.62 -4.70 5.92
CA HIS A 15 -11.73 -5.56 5.14
C HIS A 15 -11.59 -6.94 5.76
N GLY A 16 -11.45 -7.04 7.08
CA GLY A 16 -11.40 -8.31 7.80
C GLY A 16 -12.66 -9.15 7.60
N ALA A 17 -13.85 -8.52 7.71
CA ALA A 17 -15.12 -9.18 7.46
C ALA A 17 -15.23 -9.68 6.00
N MET A 18 -14.74 -8.89 5.02
CA MET A 18 -14.72 -9.28 3.63
C MET A 18 -13.81 -10.50 3.40
N LEU A 19 -12.59 -10.49 3.93
CA LEU A 19 -11.66 -11.62 3.84
C LEU A 19 -12.20 -12.88 4.52
N ALA A 20 -12.82 -12.75 5.71
CA ALA A 20 -13.46 -13.85 6.40
C ALA A 20 -14.59 -14.47 5.56
N ARG A 21 -15.41 -13.65 4.91
CA ARG A 21 -16.51 -14.10 4.04
C ARG A 21 -16.03 -14.96 2.87
N ILE A 22 -14.85 -14.64 2.32
CA ILE A 22 -14.25 -15.42 1.21
C ILE A 22 -13.24 -16.47 1.68
N GLY A 23 -13.17 -16.74 3.00
CA GLY A 23 -12.39 -17.84 3.58
C GLY A 23 -10.88 -17.60 3.59
N VAL A 24 -10.42 -16.35 3.63
CA VAL A 24 -9.00 -15.98 3.63
C VAL A 24 -8.52 -15.68 5.03
N GLU A 25 -7.38 -16.27 5.42
CA GLU A 25 -6.72 -15.99 6.70
C GLU A 25 -6.16 -14.57 6.70
N TYR A 26 -6.42 -13.81 7.77
CA TYR A 26 -5.90 -12.46 7.94
C TYR A 26 -5.44 -12.18 9.35
N VAL A 27 -4.63 -11.13 9.49
CA VAL A 27 -4.17 -10.59 10.77
C VAL A 27 -4.25 -9.06 10.75
N PHE A 28 -4.62 -8.47 11.87
CA PHE A 28 -4.55 -7.03 12.05
C PHE A 28 -3.11 -6.61 12.40
N VAL A 29 -2.54 -5.77 11.55
CA VAL A 29 -1.16 -5.27 11.68
C VAL A 29 -1.17 -3.94 12.41
N ARG A 30 -0.55 -3.91 13.60
CA ARG A 30 -0.37 -2.71 14.43
C ARG A 30 1.09 -2.45 14.73
N THR A 31 1.93 -3.49 14.68
CA THR A 31 3.36 -3.45 14.94
C THR A 31 4.12 -4.20 13.85
N PRO A 32 5.43 -3.95 13.66
CA PRO A 32 6.25 -4.68 12.70
C PRO A 32 6.22 -6.21 12.87
N SER A 33 6.11 -6.71 14.11
CA SER A 33 6.05 -8.16 14.37
C SER A 33 4.77 -8.83 13.86
N ASP A 34 3.67 -8.08 13.71
CA ASP A 34 2.44 -8.60 13.14
C ASP A 34 2.57 -8.93 11.64
N MET A 35 3.63 -8.42 10.99
CA MET A 35 3.95 -8.72 9.59
C MET A 35 4.64 -10.07 9.37
N ASP A 36 4.94 -10.81 10.44
CA ASP A 36 5.59 -12.11 10.32
C ASP A 36 4.68 -13.14 9.62
N GLY A 37 5.19 -13.67 8.50
CA GLY A 37 4.45 -14.63 7.68
C GLY A 37 3.27 -14.04 6.90
N VAL A 38 3.19 -12.71 6.75
CA VAL A 38 2.21 -12.03 5.91
C VAL A 38 2.67 -12.04 4.44
N ASP A 39 1.80 -12.54 3.56
CA ASP A 39 2.06 -12.64 2.12
C ASP A 39 1.64 -11.38 1.34
N ALA A 40 0.59 -10.71 1.81
CA ALA A 40 0.01 -9.53 1.17
C ALA A 40 -0.57 -8.57 2.21
N VAL A 41 -0.61 -7.26 1.93
CA VAL A 41 -1.07 -6.24 2.89
C VAL A 41 -2.19 -5.38 2.31
N ILE A 42 -3.18 -5.07 3.13
CA ILE A 42 -4.22 -4.08 2.84
C ILE A 42 -4.00 -2.84 3.71
N LEU A 43 -3.96 -1.68 3.07
CA LEU A 43 -3.97 -0.36 3.70
C LEU A 43 -5.38 0.21 3.55
N PRO A 44 -6.19 0.23 4.62
CA PRO A 44 -7.61 0.58 4.55
C PRO A 44 -7.85 2.08 4.35
N GLY A 45 -9.10 2.41 4.01
CA GLY A 45 -9.64 3.76 4.12
C GLY A 45 -9.57 4.30 5.55
N GLY A 46 -9.67 5.63 5.69
CA GLY A 46 -9.61 6.30 6.99
C GLY A 46 -9.07 7.72 6.88
N GLU A 47 -8.38 8.19 7.92
CA GLU A 47 -7.71 9.50 7.93
C GLU A 47 -6.20 9.32 7.69
N SER A 48 -5.74 9.68 6.49
CA SER A 48 -4.38 9.39 6.01
C SER A 48 -3.27 10.06 6.82
N THR A 49 -3.51 11.24 7.40
CA THR A 49 -2.50 11.93 8.23
C THR A 49 -2.30 11.20 9.55
N THR A 50 -3.37 10.74 10.17
CA THR A 50 -3.35 9.94 11.39
C THR A 50 -2.69 8.59 11.14
N GLN A 51 -3.08 7.91 10.06
CA GLN A 51 -2.45 6.64 9.66
C GLN A 51 -0.95 6.82 9.44
N TRP A 52 -0.52 7.87 8.71
CA TRP A 52 0.90 8.15 8.50
C TRP A 52 1.68 8.35 9.80
N LYS A 53 1.11 9.12 10.74
CA LYS A 53 1.71 9.33 12.05
C LYS A 53 1.98 8.01 12.77
N PHE A 54 0.97 7.14 12.86
CA PHE A 54 1.13 5.81 13.47
C PHE A 54 2.12 4.92 12.72
N LEU A 55 2.11 4.93 11.38
CA LEU A 55 3.10 4.17 10.60
C LEU A 55 4.54 4.52 10.99
N VAL A 56 4.84 5.81 11.14
CA VAL A 56 6.18 6.28 11.49
C VAL A 56 6.50 6.00 12.96
N GLU A 57 5.56 6.26 13.88
CA GLU A 57 5.74 6.04 15.32
C GLU A 57 6.02 4.55 15.64
N GLU A 58 5.32 3.64 14.97
CA GLU A 58 5.48 2.19 15.16
C GLU A 58 6.56 1.55 14.27
N GLY A 59 7.16 2.31 13.34
CA GLY A 59 8.15 1.79 12.38
C GLY A 59 7.56 0.92 11.26
N LEU A 60 6.25 0.94 11.08
CA LEU A 60 5.53 0.20 10.05
C LEU A 60 5.79 0.74 8.64
N ASP A 61 6.13 2.03 8.50
CA ASP A 61 6.55 2.64 7.23
C ASP A 61 7.73 1.89 6.61
N LYS A 62 8.77 1.62 7.38
CA LYS A 62 9.95 0.86 6.95
C LYS A 62 9.62 -0.60 6.65
N THR A 63 8.75 -1.20 7.45
CA THR A 63 8.31 -2.58 7.28
C THR A 63 7.52 -2.76 5.99
N LEU A 64 6.61 -1.85 5.67
CA LEU A 64 5.85 -1.84 4.42
C LEU A 64 6.74 -1.60 3.20
N LEU A 65 7.72 -0.69 3.30
CA LEU A 65 8.71 -0.48 2.24
C LEU A 65 9.55 -1.74 1.99
N ALA A 66 9.98 -2.43 3.05
CA ALA A 66 10.72 -3.69 2.94
C ALA A 66 9.84 -4.79 2.33
N HIS A 67 8.57 -4.91 2.73
CA HIS A 67 7.62 -5.86 2.16
C HIS A 67 7.45 -5.64 0.64
N ALA A 68 7.25 -4.39 0.21
CA ALA A 68 7.17 -4.04 -1.21
C ALA A 68 8.46 -4.34 -1.97
N ALA A 69 9.62 -4.02 -1.39
CA ALA A 69 10.93 -4.28 -2.01
C ALA A 69 11.21 -5.78 -2.20
N CYS A 70 10.66 -6.64 -1.31
CA CYS A 70 10.69 -8.10 -1.45
C CYS A 70 9.63 -8.63 -2.44
N GLY A 71 8.90 -7.76 -3.13
CA GLY A 71 7.86 -8.15 -4.08
C GLY A 71 6.52 -8.50 -3.43
N GLY A 72 6.32 -8.17 -2.17
CA GLY A 72 5.04 -8.31 -1.47
C GLY A 72 3.94 -7.49 -2.11
N ALA A 73 2.72 -8.05 -2.17
CA ALA A 73 1.58 -7.35 -2.73
C ALA A 73 0.95 -6.39 -1.71
N ILE A 74 0.54 -5.21 -2.18
CA ILE A 74 -0.10 -4.20 -1.33
C ILE A 74 -1.37 -3.68 -2.02
N PHE A 75 -2.45 -3.57 -1.26
CA PHE A 75 -3.71 -2.97 -1.70
C PHE A 75 -4.03 -1.75 -0.84
N GLY A 76 -4.20 -0.58 -1.45
CA GLY A 76 -4.61 0.65 -0.76
C GLY A 76 -5.99 1.10 -1.18
N THR A 77 -6.91 1.31 -0.22
CA THR A 77 -8.24 1.88 -0.47
C THR A 77 -8.34 3.28 0.12
N CYS A 78 -8.91 4.23 -0.59
CA CYS A 78 -9.15 5.61 -0.18
C CYS A 78 -7.91 6.26 0.49
N ALA A 79 -7.82 6.31 1.83
CA ALA A 79 -6.65 6.79 2.55
C ALA A 79 -5.40 5.93 2.28
N GLY A 80 -5.55 4.61 2.11
CA GLY A 80 -4.46 3.72 1.70
C GLY A 80 -3.88 4.09 0.33
N ALA A 81 -4.71 4.55 -0.62
CA ALA A 81 -4.23 5.07 -1.90
C ALA A 81 -3.37 6.33 -1.72
N ILE A 82 -3.74 7.21 -0.78
CA ILE A 82 -2.95 8.39 -0.42
C ILE A 82 -1.59 7.98 0.16
N LEU A 83 -1.57 6.99 1.06
CA LEU A 83 -0.34 6.48 1.67
C LEU A 83 0.62 5.84 0.65
N LEU A 84 0.11 5.24 -0.42
CA LEU A 84 0.91 4.61 -1.48
C LEU A 84 1.47 5.60 -2.49
N ALA A 85 0.88 6.78 -2.63
CA ALA A 85 1.20 7.76 -3.66
C ALA A 85 2.66 8.24 -3.58
N ARG A 86 3.23 8.60 -4.73
CA ARG A 86 4.54 9.26 -4.81
C ARG A 86 4.50 10.71 -4.39
N ASP A 87 3.39 11.40 -4.67
CA ASP A 87 3.19 12.80 -4.30
C ASP A 87 1.74 13.02 -3.83
N VAL A 88 1.59 13.77 -2.74
CA VAL A 88 0.29 14.04 -2.12
C VAL A 88 0.10 15.54 -1.96
N ARG A 89 -1.05 16.05 -2.45
CA ARG A 89 -1.37 17.47 -2.51
C ARG A 89 -2.71 17.78 -1.82
N ASN A 90 -2.87 19.04 -1.46
CA ASN A 90 -4.11 19.68 -0.97
C ASN A 90 -4.77 19.01 0.26
N PRO A 91 -4.12 19.09 1.44
CA PRO A 91 -2.77 19.55 1.72
C PRO A 91 -1.72 18.46 1.43
N SER A 92 -0.46 18.87 1.26
CA SER A 92 0.65 17.92 1.13
C SER A 92 0.86 17.15 2.43
N GLN A 93 1.26 15.89 2.30
CA GLN A 93 1.70 15.05 3.41
C GLN A 93 2.75 14.06 2.92
N PRO A 94 3.58 13.51 3.81
CA PRO A 94 4.44 12.38 3.48
C PRO A 94 3.63 11.13 3.15
N SER A 95 4.24 10.22 2.38
CA SER A 95 3.66 8.94 1.95
C SER A 95 4.78 7.91 1.71
N LEU A 96 4.42 6.66 1.44
CA LEU A 96 5.37 5.58 1.17
C LEU A 96 6.06 5.72 -0.20
N GLY A 97 5.47 6.44 -1.15
CA GLY A 97 6.04 6.65 -2.48
C GLY A 97 6.12 5.40 -3.36
N LEU A 98 5.34 4.37 -3.06
CA LEU A 98 5.38 3.06 -3.72
C LEU A 98 4.69 3.03 -5.08
N ALA A 99 3.75 3.95 -5.34
CA ALA A 99 3.03 4.05 -6.60
C ALA A 99 3.31 5.38 -7.30
N ASP A 100 3.61 5.36 -8.60
CA ASP A 100 3.86 6.57 -9.39
C ASP A 100 2.55 7.31 -9.73
N ILE A 101 1.86 7.75 -8.68
CA ILE A 101 0.64 8.57 -8.77
C ILE A 101 0.81 9.87 -7.99
N VAL A 102 0.13 10.91 -8.47
CA VAL A 102 -0.06 12.18 -7.75
C VAL A 102 -1.51 12.24 -7.28
N VAL A 103 -1.71 12.43 -5.98
CA VAL A 103 -3.02 12.40 -5.35
C VAL A 103 -3.39 13.77 -4.78
N ILE A 104 -4.62 14.23 -5.07
CA ILE A 104 -5.25 15.39 -4.43
C ILE A 104 -6.22 14.89 -3.36
N ARG A 105 -5.98 15.22 -2.08
CA ARG A 105 -6.74 14.70 -0.93
C ARG A 105 -8.18 15.19 -0.86
N ASN A 106 -8.44 16.45 -1.11
CA ASN A 106 -9.76 17.09 -0.93
C ASN A 106 -10.31 17.62 -2.27
N GLY A 107 -10.16 16.84 -3.34
CA GLY A 107 -10.42 17.29 -4.70
C GLY A 107 -11.90 17.48 -5.06
N TYR A 108 -12.82 16.77 -4.39
CA TYR A 108 -14.26 16.84 -4.69
C TYR A 108 -15.01 17.95 -3.91
N GLY A 109 -14.33 18.70 -3.05
CA GLY A 109 -14.97 19.76 -2.27
C GLY A 109 -15.96 19.22 -1.22
N ARG A 110 -16.75 20.16 -0.61
CA ARG A 110 -17.68 19.80 0.49
C ARG A 110 -18.97 19.14 0.04
N GLN A 111 -19.32 19.18 -1.24
CA GLN A 111 -20.66 18.80 -1.75
C GLN A 111 -20.78 17.32 -2.15
N LEU A 112 -19.67 16.59 -2.37
CA LEU A 112 -19.67 15.16 -2.71
C LEU A 112 -19.09 14.35 -1.57
N ALA A 113 -19.82 14.30 -0.44
CA ALA A 113 -19.34 13.62 0.76
C ALA A 113 -19.36 12.10 0.61
N SER A 114 -20.37 11.52 -0.07
CA SER A 114 -20.53 10.07 -0.27
C SER A 114 -21.39 9.80 -1.49
N GLU A 115 -20.99 8.80 -2.30
CA GLU A 115 -21.72 8.38 -3.49
C GLU A 115 -21.46 6.91 -3.77
N VAL A 116 -22.49 6.21 -4.26
CA VAL A 116 -22.37 4.84 -4.78
C VAL A 116 -22.53 4.88 -6.29
N ARG A 117 -21.58 4.30 -7.01
CA ARG A 117 -21.57 4.20 -8.47
C ARG A 117 -21.37 2.76 -8.91
N HIS A 118 -21.79 2.44 -10.12
CA HIS A 118 -21.46 1.20 -10.81
C HIS A 118 -20.65 1.55 -12.05
N GLU A 119 -19.39 1.17 -12.07
CA GLU A 119 -18.46 1.54 -13.14
C GLU A 119 -17.90 0.30 -13.83
N ALA A 120 -17.73 0.42 -15.14
CA ALA A 120 -17.07 -0.60 -15.93
C ALA A 120 -15.56 -0.66 -15.58
N THR A 121 -15.01 -1.86 -15.60
CA THR A 121 -13.59 -2.08 -15.35
C THR A 121 -12.98 -2.98 -16.43
N SER A 122 -11.67 -2.88 -16.64
CA SER A 122 -10.94 -3.78 -17.53
C SER A 122 -10.75 -5.20 -16.94
N VAL A 123 -11.05 -5.39 -15.66
CA VAL A 123 -10.78 -6.64 -14.93
C VAL A 123 -12.03 -7.44 -14.59
N SER A 124 -13.22 -6.88 -14.79
CA SER A 124 -14.51 -7.54 -14.60
C SER A 124 -15.38 -7.42 -15.85
N PRO A 125 -16.09 -8.47 -16.26
CA PRO A 125 -17.05 -8.39 -17.37
C PRO A 125 -18.28 -7.54 -17.04
N GLU A 126 -18.64 -7.45 -15.75
CA GLU A 126 -19.77 -6.67 -15.26
C GLU A 126 -19.28 -5.42 -14.54
N PRO A 127 -20.05 -4.32 -14.58
CA PRO A 127 -19.77 -3.14 -13.76
C PRO A 127 -19.73 -3.50 -12.28
N ILE A 128 -18.79 -2.92 -11.54
CA ILE A 128 -18.62 -3.14 -10.11
C ILE A 128 -19.20 -1.97 -9.30
N GLU A 129 -19.74 -2.27 -8.13
CA GLU A 129 -20.19 -1.25 -7.18
C GLU A 129 -18.99 -0.59 -6.51
N MET A 130 -18.96 0.73 -6.53
CA MET A 130 -17.91 1.55 -5.95
C MET A 130 -18.50 2.55 -4.96
N VAL A 131 -18.18 2.41 -3.68
CA VAL A 131 -18.60 3.32 -2.61
C VAL A 131 -17.53 4.39 -2.42
N PHE A 132 -17.84 5.62 -2.74
CA PHE A 132 -16.97 6.78 -2.55
C PHE A 132 -17.35 7.53 -1.28
N ILE A 133 -16.39 7.75 -0.38
CA ILE A 133 -16.55 8.55 0.84
C ILE A 133 -15.38 9.51 0.92
N ARG A 134 -15.60 10.79 0.62
CA ARG A 134 -14.54 11.83 0.58
C ARG A 134 -13.29 11.36 -0.18
N ALA A 135 -13.52 10.67 -1.30
CA ALA A 135 -12.46 10.01 -2.06
C ALA A 135 -11.35 10.98 -2.50
N PRO A 136 -10.09 10.56 -2.55
CA PRO A 136 -9.04 11.34 -3.19
C PRO A 136 -9.20 11.34 -4.72
N ILE A 137 -8.65 12.36 -5.38
CA ILE A 137 -8.56 12.43 -6.84
C ILE A 137 -7.14 12.05 -7.27
N ILE A 138 -7.03 11.22 -8.28
CA ILE A 138 -5.74 10.94 -8.95
C ILE A 138 -5.53 12.02 -10.01
N GLU A 139 -4.64 12.96 -9.72
CA GLU A 139 -4.29 14.05 -10.65
C GLU A 139 -3.41 13.54 -11.80
N ARG A 140 -2.52 12.59 -11.51
CA ARG A 140 -1.60 12.01 -12.49
C ARG A 140 -1.27 10.57 -12.15
N ALA A 141 -1.27 9.72 -13.15
CA ALA A 141 -0.71 8.38 -13.12
C ALA A 141 0.51 8.32 -14.05
N GLY A 142 1.60 7.74 -13.58
CA GLY A 142 2.83 7.54 -14.36
C GLY A 142 2.70 6.40 -15.38
N PRO A 143 3.68 6.26 -16.29
CA PRO A 143 3.58 5.32 -17.42
C PRO A 143 3.56 3.83 -17.02
N ALA A 144 4.03 3.51 -15.80
CA ALA A 144 4.00 2.14 -15.28
C ALA A 144 2.70 1.81 -14.53
N VAL A 145 1.78 2.77 -14.39
CA VAL A 145 0.49 2.60 -13.72
C VAL A 145 -0.57 2.23 -14.76
N GLU A 146 -1.14 1.05 -14.62
CA GLU A 146 -2.26 0.58 -15.41
C GLU A 146 -3.57 1.08 -14.81
N ILE A 147 -4.40 1.76 -15.61
CA ILE A 147 -5.73 2.21 -15.19
C ILE A 147 -6.73 1.09 -15.49
N LEU A 148 -7.35 0.54 -14.45
CA LEU A 148 -8.29 -0.58 -14.53
C LEU A 148 -9.74 -0.10 -14.55
N ALA A 149 -10.04 1.07 -13.97
CA ALA A 149 -11.34 1.72 -14.03
C ALA A 149 -11.22 3.23 -13.90
N THR A 150 -12.17 3.93 -14.51
CA THR A 150 -12.39 5.37 -14.34
C THR A 150 -13.81 5.64 -13.88
N SER A 151 -14.00 6.74 -13.15
CA SER A 151 -15.31 7.31 -12.87
C SER A 151 -15.35 8.72 -13.45
N GLY A 152 -16.11 8.88 -14.52
CA GLY A 152 -15.96 10.04 -15.41
C GLY A 152 -14.55 10.09 -16.01
N ALA A 153 -13.83 11.20 -15.81
CA ALA A 153 -12.46 11.38 -16.30
C ALA A 153 -11.39 10.93 -15.27
N ASN A 154 -11.77 10.59 -14.03
CA ASN A 154 -10.81 10.31 -12.97
C ASN A 154 -10.50 8.81 -12.87
N PRO A 155 -9.22 8.41 -12.86
CA PRO A 155 -8.84 7.05 -12.50
C PRO A 155 -9.28 6.72 -11.07
N VAL A 156 -9.94 5.58 -10.88
CA VAL A 156 -10.46 5.16 -9.57
C VAL A 156 -9.96 3.79 -9.13
N LEU A 157 -9.60 2.92 -10.08
CA LEU A 157 -8.94 1.64 -9.82
C LEU A 157 -7.70 1.56 -10.70
N MET A 158 -6.55 1.25 -10.09
CA MET A 158 -5.27 1.22 -10.77
C MET A 158 -4.38 0.11 -10.23
N ARG A 159 -3.41 -0.30 -11.05
CA ARG A 159 -2.39 -1.28 -10.68
C ARG A 159 -1.01 -0.80 -11.10
N GLN A 160 -0.01 -1.00 -10.25
CA GLN A 160 1.40 -0.89 -10.61
C GLN A 160 2.16 -2.11 -10.07
N GLY A 161 2.52 -3.02 -10.97
CA GLY A 161 3.10 -4.30 -10.56
C GLY A 161 2.17 -5.07 -9.62
N ARG A 162 2.58 -5.28 -8.36
CA ARG A 162 1.79 -5.96 -7.32
C ARG A 162 1.10 -4.99 -6.34
N ILE A 163 1.02 -3.73 -6.69
CA ILE A 163 0.31 -2.71 -5.92
C ILE A 163 -1.02 -2.44 -6.59
N LEU A 164 -2.13 -2.69 -5.87
CA LEU A 164 -3.48 -2.35 -6.27
C LEU A 164 -3.93 -1.10 -5.52
N ILE A 165 -4.61 -0.19 -6.22
CA ILE A 165 -4.99 1.12 -5.69
C ILE A 165 -6.44 1.38 -6.05
N ALA A 166 -7.29 1.62 -5.06
CA ALA A 166 -8.67 2.06 -5.24
C ALA A 166 -8.90 3.39 -4.51
N THR A 167 -9.54 4.36 -5.17
CA THR A 167 -9.95 5.61 -4.50
C THR A 167 -11.27 5.48 -3.75
N PHE A 168 -11.96 4.36 -3.89
CA PHE A 168 -13.24 3.98 -3.28
C PHE A 168 -13.07 2.89 -2.22
N HIS A 169 -14.17 2.47 -1.60
CA HIS A 169 -14.25 1.51 -0.51
C HIS A 169 -14.92 0.20 -0.98
N PRO A 170 -14.20 -0.77 -1.57
CA PRO A 170 -14.79 -2.04 -1.97
C PRO A 170 -15.22 -2.91 -0.77
N GLU A 171 -14.63 -2.67 0.40
CA GLU A 171 -14.95 -3.34 1.66
C GLU A 171 -16.36 -3.03 2.18
N LEU A 172 -16.97 -1.94 1.70
CA LEU A 172 -18.32 -1.53 2.10
C LEU A 172 -19.41 -2.03 1.15
N THR A 173 -19.06 -2.84 0.15
CA THR A 173 -20.01 -3.42 -0.79
C THR A 173 -20.35 -4.87 -0.46
N GLY A 174 -21.42 -5.40 -1.08
CA GLY A 174 -21.72 -6.84 -1.08
C GLY A 174 -20.79 -7.66 -1.98
N ASP A 175 -19.96 -7.04 -2.82
CA ASP A 175 -19.15 -7.69 -3.83
C ASP A 175 -17.71 -7.92 -3.33
N SER A 176 -17.20 -9.16 -3.44
CA SER A 176 -15.83 -9.53 -3.07
C SER A 176 -14.82 -9.41 -4.21
N PHE A 177 -15.29 -9.08 -5.43
CA PHE A 177 -14.50 -9.20 -6.65
C PHE A 177 -13.13 -8.48 -6.56
N ILE A 178 -13.07 -7.25 -6.03
CA ILE A 178 -11.82 -6.49 -5.93
C ILE A 178 -10.84 -7.14 -4.94
N HIS A 179 -11.34 -7.68 -3.82
CA HIS A 179 -10.50 -8.41 -2.86
C HIS A 179 -9.98 -9.71 -3.49
N GLU A 180 -10.82 -10.46 -4.20
CA GLU A 180 -10.40 -11.67 -4.93
C GLU A 180 -9.39 -11.34 -6.04
N TYR A 181 -9.59 -10.23 -6.77
CA TYR A 181 -8.62 -9.75 -7.75
C TYR A 181 -7.27 -9.45 -7.10
N PHE A 182 -7.26 -8.75 -5.96
CA PHE A 182 -6.05 -8.51 -5.19
C PHE A 182 -5.35 -9.80 -4.74
N LEU A 183 -6.11 -10.78 -4.26
CA LEU A 183 -5.56 -12.08 -3.84
C LEU A 183 -4.94 -12.85 -5.00
N ARG A 184 -5.55 -12.83 -6.19
CA ARG A 184 -4.95 -13.37 -7.41
C ARG A 184 -3.64 -12.67 -7.75
N LEU A 185 -3.63 -11.34 -7.75
CA LEU A 185 -2.43 -10.52 -7.96
C LEU A 185 -1.32 -10.87 -6.94
N ALA A 186 -1.69 -11.08 -5.68
CA ALA A 186 -0.78 -11.51 -4.63
C ALA A 186 -0.25 -12.94 -4.85
N GLY A 187 -1.03 -13.83 -5.46
CA GLY A 187 -0.62 -15.21 -5.78
C GLY A 187 0.30 -15.33 -7.00
N GLU A 188 0.22 -14.42 -7.96
CA GLU A 188 0.97 -14.47 -9.22
C GLU A 188 2.50 -14.36 -9.09
N GLY A 189 3.06 -14.17 -7.92
CA GLY A 189 4.50 -13.97 -7.71
C GLY A 189 5.13 -14.87 -6.66
N ILE A 190 4.42 -15.85 -6.11
CA ILE A 190 4.99 -16.83 -5.17
C ILE A 190 5.74 -17.95 -5.93
N ILE A 191 6.54 -17.57 -6.93
CA ILE A 191 7.74 -18.34 -7.29
C ILE A 191 8.82 -17.72 -6.40
N ALA A 192 9.12 -18.39 -5.28
CA ALA A 192 10.14 -17.96 -4.35
C ALA A 192 11.43 -17.58 -5.12
N PRO A 193 11.95 -16.34 -5.00
CA PRO A 193 13.34 -16.14 -5.33
C PRO A 193 14.12 -17.06 -4.38
N ALA A 194 14.94 -17.92 -4.96
CA ALA A 194 15.83 -18.79 -4.21
C ALA A 194 16.57 -17.93 -3.16
N LYS A 195 16.58 -18.37 -1.90
CA LYS A 195 17.17 -17.71 -0.71
C LYS A 195 18.65 -17.31 -0.84
N LYS A 196 19.20 -17.18 -2.06
CA LYS A 196 20.64 -17.05 -2.30
C LYS A 196 21.16 -15.63 -2.55
N ASP A 197 20.30 -14.65 -2.83
CA ASP A 197 20.80 -13.36 -3.33
C ASP A 197 20.62 -12.14 -2.42
N LEU A 198 19.94 -12.27 -1.27
CA LEU A 198 19.80 -11.15 -0.34
C LEU A 198 21.12 -10.73 0.33
N VAL A 199 22.03 -11.68 0.56
CA VAL A 199 23.34 -11.39 1.17
C VAL A 199 24.28 -10.75 0.14
N SER A 200 24.20 -11.12 -1.14
CA SER A 200 25.04 -10.53 -2.19
C SER A 200 24.58 -9.14 -2.63
N ALA A 201 23.27 -8.84 -2.58
CA ALA A 201 22.75 -7.49 -2.87
C ALA A 201 23.13 -6.47 -1.78
N LEU A 202 23.23 -6.90 -0.52
CA LEU A 202 23.68 -6.05 0.60
C LEU A 202 25.20 -5.89 0.64
N THR A 203 25.97 -6.85 0.13
CA THR A 203 27.45 -6.76 0.09
C THR A 203 27.98 -5.90 -1.05
N GLY A 204 27.16 -5.54 -2.05
CA GLY A 204 27.54 -4.70 -3.19
C GLY A 204 27.33 -3.20 -3.02
N SER A 205 26.39 -2.76 -2.18
CA SER A 205 26.03 -1.35 -2.03
C SER A 205 26.94 -0.55 -1.07
N GLY A 206 27.83 -1.22 -0.33
CA GLY A 206 28.78 -0.60 0.60
C GLY A 206 30.17 -0.34 0.06
N LYS A 207 30.48 -0.71 -1.18
CA LYS A 207 31.79 -0.44 -1.78
C LYS A 207 31.91 1.03 -2.21
N GLY A 208 32.27 1.87 -1.29
CA GLY A 208 32.54 3.31 -1.55
C GLY A 208 32.31 4.22 -0.36
N LEU A 209 31.71 3.73 0.73
CA LEU A 209 31.41 4.55 1.90
C LEU A 209 32.36 4.31 3.10
N TRP A 210 33.18 3.25 3.07
CA TRP A 210 34.14 2.95 4.14
C TRP A 210 35.48 2.57 3.52
N SER A 211 36.44 3.47 3.54
CA SER A 211 37.86 3.11 3.39
C SER A 211 38.32 2.52 4.73
N ALA A 212 39.01 1.38 4.68
CA ALA A 212 39.49 0.66 5.87
C ALA A 212 40.44 1.45 6.79
N GLU A 213 40.85 2.66 6.38
CA GLU A 213 41.77 3.51 7.15
C GLU A 213 41.08 4.39 8.18
N HIS A 214 39.75 4.64 8.09
CA HIS A 214 39.03 5.50 9.06
C HIS A 214 38.35 4.73 10.20
N GLY A 215 38.13 3.43 10.07
CA GLY A 215 37.47 2.62 11.09
C GLY A 215 38.33 2.30 12.31
N ASP A 216 39.65 2.16 12.13
CA ASP A 216 40.57 1.77 13.20
C ASP A 216 40.97 2.96 14.12
N GLU A 217 40.94 4.18 13.62
CA GLU A 217 41.24 5.36 14.44
C GLU A 217 40.11 5.77 15.40
N ASP A 218 38.84 5.60 14.97
CA ASP A 218 37.70 5.92 15.83
C ASP A 218 37.49 4.90 16.95
N VAL A 219 37.82 3.63 16.71
CA VAL A 219 37.78 2.56 17.74
C VAL A 219 38.90 2.73 18.76
N ARG A 220 40.08 3.22 18.36
CA ARG A 220 41.17 3.56 19.30
C ARG A 220 40.85 4.71 20.22
N ARG A 221 40.22 5.79 19.73
CA ARG A 221 39.83 6.93 20.54
C ARG A 221 38.77 6.65 21.59
N LEU A 222 37.92 5.62 21.37
CA LEU A 222 36.90 5.19 22.34
C LEU A 222 37.46 4.29 23.46
N ARG A 223 38.67 3.76 23.32
CA ARG A 223 39.31 2.91 24.37
C ARG A 223 40.25 3.67 25.29
N GLU A 224 40.53 4.94 24.99
CA GLU A 224 41.44 5.83 25.79
C GLU A 224 40.69 6.90 26.58
N ARG A 225 39.38 6.76 26.76
CA ARG A 225 38.53 7.56 27.67
C ARG A 225 37.91 6.61 28.74
#